data_a66a816a0ecf515139121218e3781792
#
_entry.id   a66a816a0ecf515139121218e3781792
#
_cell.length_a   1.000
_cell.length_b   1.000
_cell.length_c   1.000
_cell.angle_alpha   90.00
_cell.angle_beta   90.00
_cell.angle_gamma   90.00
#
_symmetry.space_group_name_H-M   'P 1'
#
loop_
_entity.id
_entity.type
_entity.pdbx_description
1 polymer ?
#
loop_
_entity_poly.entity_id
_entity_poly.type
_entity_poly.pdbx_seq_one_letter_code
_entity_poly.pdbx_strand_id
1 'polypeptide(L)'
;MKNVKLDWAPILEGQIKHLESLYPDIPVKKSFDGLIQELNSNKLKSRVILSGINVSAYAFVAPSPDYGDRVYGSIGFTNPSFASEERLSNLLTWLEDIARLQKRYLMIDRMFNAEELENSYLPSNGFTKFKRDRLSLDLGDYKIHEIKTVGQEQAVSVTKVRPEAYSEAQFQAYTGTIDQILFNSSDSKERLGFVRRMMDGKYGSVLKDASHILIEGNKIAGASVCTDYRKLGNTKSSLLVDIFVAKEFRGKGYAGKLLEMSLNGLKRLGFEDCQLWVSEGNPARKLYEKEGFRESGTSEIFYYKKP
;
A
#
# COMPACT_ATOMS: atom_id res chain seq x y z
N MET A 1 -40.02 7.00 -6.89
CA MET A 1 -38.98 6.41 -7.78
C MET A 1 -38.78 4.97 -7.35
N LYS A 2 -38.98 3.99 -8.25
CA LYS A 2 -38.68 2.59 -7.94
C LYS A 2 -37.17 2.51 -7.64
N ASN A 3 -36.78 1.96 -6.50
CA ASN A 3 -35.38 1.64 -6.20
C ASN A 3 -34.91 0.63 -7.25
N VAL A 4 -34.28 1.13 -8.31
CA VAL A 4 -33.58 0.26 -9.26
C VAL A 4 -32.38 -0.27 -8.52
N LYS A 5 -32.42 -1.56 -8.21
CA LYS A 5 -31.27 -2.24 -7.59
C LYS A 5 -30.14 -2.24 -8.64
N LEU A 6 -29.08 -1.47 -8.39
CA LEU A 6 -27.90 -1.45 -9.25
C LEU A 6 -27.18 -2.80 -9.16
N ASP A 7 -26.77 -3.31 -10.32
CA ASP A 7 -25.80 -4.41 -10.41
C ASP A 7 -24.41 -3.81 -10.71
N TRP A 8 -23.49 -3.98 -9.76
CA TRP A 8 -22.14 -3.42 -9.85
C TRP A 8 -21.19 -4.24 -10.69
N ALA A 9 -21.48 -5.51 -10.96
CA ALA A 9 -20.59 -6.35 -11.74
C ALA A 9 -20.32 -5.79 -13.17
N PRO A 10 -21.32 -5.45 -13.99
CA PRO A 10 -21.05 -4.86 -15.30
C PRO A 10 -20.47 -3.45 -15.23
N ILE A 11 -20.73 -2.68 -14.16
CA ILE A 11 -20.19 -1.33 -13.98
C ILE A 11 -18.67 -1.38 -13.77
N LEU A 12 -18.17 -2.35 -13.00
CA LEU A 12 -16.77 -2.48 -12.63
C LEU A 12 -15.96 -3.40 -13.57
N GLU A 13 -16.60 -4.08 -14.51
CA GLU A 13 -15.93 -5.03 -15.41
C GLU A 13 -14.71 -4.44 -16.13
N GLY A 14 -14.86 -3.22 -16.68
CA GLY A 14 -13.78 -2.53 -17.37
C GLY A 14 -12.61 -2.19 -16.43
N GLN A 15 -12.90 -1.71 -15.23
CA GLN A 15 -11.88 -1.41 -14.22
C GLN A 15 -11.14 -2.67 -13.78
N ILE A 16 -11.86 -3.78 -13.59
CA ILE A 16 -11.25 -5.07 -13.21
C ILE A 16 -10.27 -5.52 -14.29
N LYS A 17 -10.71 -5.54 -15.57
CA LYS A 17 -9.84 -5.93 -16.69
C LYS A 17 -8.60 -5.04 -16.81
N HIS A 18 -8.76 -3.74 -16.60
CA HIS A 18 -7.65 -2.80 -16.61
C HIS A 18 -6.65 -3.11 -15.48
N LEU A 19 -7.13 -3.32 -14.25
CA LEU A 19 -6.27 -3.66 -13.13
C LEU A 19 -5.59 -5.04 -13.30
N GLU A 20 -6.28 -6.04 -13.87
CA GLU A 20 -5.66 -7.33 -14.20
C GLU A 20 -4.52 -7.17 -15.21
N SER A 21 -4.62 -6.23 -16.14
CA SER A 21 -3.53 -5.93 -17.08
C SER A 21 -2.34 -5.23 -16.43
N LEU A 22 -2.58 -4.39 -15.42
CA LEU A 22 -1.53 -3.71 -14.66
C LEU A 22 -0.86 -4.62 -13.63
N TYR A 23 -1.60 -5.56 -13.08
CA TYR A 23 -1.19 -6.44 -11.98
C TYR A 23 -1.44 -7.91 -12.35
N PRO A 24 -0.75 -8.46 -13.37
CA PRO A 24 -1.03 -9.81 -13.87
C PRO A 24 -0.72 -10.92 -12.85
N ASP A 25 0.03 -10.60 -11.83
CA ASP A 25 0.44 -11.50 -10.74
C ASP A 25 -0.44 -11.39 -9.47
N ILE A 26 -1.45 -10.51 -9.50
CA ILE A 26 -2.40 -10.32 -8.38
C ILE A 26 -3.79 -10.85 -8.76
N PRO A 27 -4.51 -11.56 -7.88
CA PRO A 27 -5.86 -12.04 -8.15
C PRO A 27 -6.89 -10.91 -8.00
N VAL A 28 -6.85 -9.89 -8.89
CA VAL A 28 -7.69 -8.70 -8.85
C VAL A 28 -9.17 -9.06 -8.82
N LYS A 29 -9.63 -9.92 -9.73
CA LYS A 29 -11.03 -10.33 -9.80
C LYS A 29 -11.57 -10.86 -8.48
N LYS A 30 -10.79 -11.71 -7.80
CA LYS A 30 -11.19 -12.28 -6.50
C LYS A 30 -11.39 -11.21 -5.44
N SER A 31 -10.57 -10.15 -5.44
CA SER A 31 -10.72 -9.02 -4.54
C SER A 31 -11.98 -8.20 -4.84
N PHE A 32 -12.31 -8.06 -6.12
CA PHE A 32 -13.51 -7.35 -6.57
C PHE A 32 -14.80 -8.12 -6.35
N ASP A 33 -14.79 -9.46 -6.34
CA ASP A 33 -15.99 -10.25 -6.06
C ASP A 33 -16.62 -9.91 -4.70
N GLY A 34 -15.80 -9.78 -3.65
CA GLY A 34 -16.25 -9.34 -2.32
C GLY A 34 -16.77 -7.90 -2.32
N LEU A 35 -16.06 -6.99 -2.98
CA LEU A 35 -16.45 -5.58 -3.12
C LEU A 35 -17.81 -5.44 -3.83
N ILE A 36 -18.02 -6.17 -4.94
CA ILE A 36 -19.28 -6.18 -5.69
C ILE A 36 -20.44 -6.66 -4.81
N GLN A 37 -20.24 -7.71 -4.00
CA GLN A 37 -21.27 -8.19 -3.09
C GLN A 37 -21.67 -7.13 -2.04
N GLU A 38 -20.69 -6.41 -1.48
CA GLU A 38 -20.94 -5.33 -0.51
C GLU A 38 -21.63 -4.12 -1.15
N LEU A 39 -21.27 -3.74 -2.38
CA LEU A 39 -21.93 -2.69 -3.15
C LEU A 39 -23.37 -3.09 -3.52
N ASN A 40 -23.60 -4.30 -4.02
CA ASN A 40 -24.91 -4.81 -4.39
C ASN A 40 -25.86 -4.94 -3.17
N SER A 41 -25.31 -5.14 -1.99
CA SER A 41 -26.07 -5.20 -0.72
C SER A 41 -26.19 -3.84 -0.02
N ASN A 42 -25.72 -2.75 -0.62
CA ASN A 42 -25.67 -1.38 -0.06
C ASN A 42 -24.94 -1.29 1.30
N LYS A 43 -24.01 -2.20 1.58
CA LYS A 43 -23.13 -2.13 2.75
C LYS A 43 -22.08 -1.03 2.60
N LEU A 44 -21.64 -0.78 1.38
CA LEU A 44 -20.73 0.31 1.06
C LEU A 44 -21.50 1.51 0.53
N LYS A 45 -21.05 2.71 0.91
CA LYS A 45 -21.57 3.95 0.34
C LYS A 45 -21.10 4.08 -1.10
N SER A 46 -22.03 4.36 -2.00
CA SER A 46 -21.75 4.55 -3.41
C SER A 46 -22.63 5.64 -4.03
N ARG A 47 -22.15 6.21 -5.11
CA ARG A 47 -22.85 7.20 -5.91
C ARG A 47 -22.64 6.92 -7.39
N VAL A 48 -23.68 7.05 -8.19
CA VAL A 48 -23.59 6.93 -9.67
C VAL A 48 -24.17 8.16 -10.34
N ILE A 49 -23.65 8.45 -11.53
CA ILE A 49 -24.20 9.45 -12.45
C ILE A 49 -24.68 8.70 -13.69
N LEU A 50 -25.90 9.00 -14.11
CA LEU A 50 -26.52 8.36 -15.27
C LEU A 50 -26.37 9.22 -16.53
N SER A 51 -26.24 8.55 -17.68
CA SER A 51 -26.45 9.13 -19.01
C SER A 51 -27.57 8.33 -19.68
N GLY A 52 -28.76 8.89 -19.72
CA GLY A 52 -29.97 8.14 -20.01
C GLY A 52 -30.25 7.10 -18.93
N ILE A 53 -30.33 5.83 -19.33
CA ILE A 53 -30.55 4.69 -18.40
C ILE A 53 -29.27 4.02 -17.94
N ASN A 54 -28.11 4.38 -18.52
CA ASN A 54 -26.83 3.74 -18.24
C ASN A 54 -26.01 4.53 -17.23
N VAL A 55 -25.24 3.84 -16.41
CA VAL A 55 -24.25 4.45 -15.53
C VAL A 55 -23.11 5.00 -16.39
N SER A 56 -22.84 6.30 -16.27
CA SER A 56 -21.75 6.98 -16.98
C SER A 56 -20.52 7.19 -16.10
N ALA A 57 -20.75 7.45 -14.80
CA ALA A 57 -19.69 7.62 -13.82
C ALA A 57 -20.13 7.08 -12.47
N TYR A 58 -19.17 6.71 -11.64
CA TYR A 58 -19.42 6.15 -10.31
C TYR A 58 -18.34 6.53 -9.32
N ALA A 59 -18.71 6.53 -8.05
CA ALA A 59 -17.80 6.55 -6.92
C ALA A 59 -18.32 5.63 -5.83
N PHE A 60 -17.41 5.07 -5.05
CA PHE A 60 -17.74 4.34 -3.83
C PHE A 60 -16.66 4.53 -2.77
N VAL A 61 -17.07 4.33 -1.52
CA VAL A 61 -16.13 4.29 -0.39
C VAL A 61 -15.68 2.84 -0.24
N ALA A 62 -14.41 2.60 -0.57
CA ALA A 62 -13.80 1.28 -0.39
C ALA A 62 -13.57 1.00 1.11
N PRO A 63 -13.58 -0.28 1.53
CA PRO A 63 -13.17 -0.64 2.88
C PRO A 63 -11.74 -0.17 3.13
N SER A 64 -11.52 0.55 4.23
CA SER A 64 -10.15 0.91 4.62
C SER A 64 -9.39 -0.35 5.04
N PRO A 65 -8.32 -0.72 4.35
CA PRO A 65 -7.61 -1.94 4.71
C PRO A 65 -6.84 -1.80 6.02
N ASP A 66 -6.36 -0.60 6.36
CA ASP A 66 -5.33 -0.46 7.37
C ASP A 66 -5.57 0.61 8.44
N TYR A 67 -6.13 1.78 8.09
CA TYR A 67 -6.29 2.87 9.03
C TYR A 67 -7.70 3.49 8.95
N GLY A 68 -8.34 3.69 10.11
CA GLY A 68 -9.65 4.31 10.21
C GLY A 68 -9.63 5.84 10.16
N ASP A 69 -8.45 6.47 10.09
CA ASP A 69 -8.31 7.93 9.94
C ASP A 69 -8.50 8.42 8.49
N ARG A 70 -8.86 7.52 7.58
CA ARG A 70 -9.00 7.78 6.14
C ARG A 70 -10.33 7.28 5.60
N VAL A 71 -10.80 8.00 4.58
CA VAL A 71 -11.84 7.54 3.66
C VAL A 71 -11.15 7.19 2.35
N TYR A 72 -11.22 5.93 1.94
CA TYR A 72 -10.75 5.50 0.64
C TYR A 72 -11.88 5.61 -0.37
N GLY A 73 -11.72 6.52 -1.34
CA GLY A 73 -12.66 6.70 -2.44
C GLY A 73 -12.12 6.07 -3.72
N SER A 74 -12.95 5.37 -4.44
CA SER A 74 -12.68 4.97 -5.82
C SER A 74 -13.62 5.71 -6.75
N ILE A 75 -13.11 6.20 -7.88
CA ILE A 75 -13.87 6.92 -8.91
C ILE A 75 -13.57 6.27 -10.26
N GLY A 76 -14.60 6.11 -11.08
CA GLY A 76 -14.44 5.62 -12.43
C GLY A 76 -15.52 6.11 -13.39
N PHE A 77 -15.19 6.07 -14.66
CA PHE A 77 -16.10 6.35 -15.78
C PHE A 77 -16.24 5.07 -16.61
N THR A 78 -17.47 4.71 -16.95
CA THR A 78 -17.71 3.48 -17.71
C THR A 78 -17.17 3.57 -19.15
N ASN A 79 -16.98 4.79 -19.64
CA ASN A 79 -16.34 5.08 -20.93
C ASN A 79 -15.52 6.37 -20.78
N PRO A 80 -14.33 6.49 -21.40
CA PRO A 80 -13.52 7.71 -21.35
C PRO A 80 -14.26 8.97 -21.85
N SER A 81 -15.18 8.83 -22.81
CA SER A 81 -15.98 9.95 -23.32
C SER A 81 -16.94 10.56 -22.30
N PHE A 82 -17.20 9.89 -21.21
CA PHE A 82 -18.00 10.39 -20.09
C PHE A 82 -17.18 11.18 -19.07
N ALA A 83 -15.86 11.11 -19.13
CA ALA A 83 -14.99 11.85 -18.24
C ALA A 83 -15.13 13.35 -18.49
N SER A 84 -15.61 14.07 -17.47
CA SER A 84 -15.77 15.54 -17.49
C SER A 84 -15.56 16.11 -16.09
N GLU A 85 -15.10 17.37 -16.03
CA GLU A 85 -14.91 18.08 -14.75
C GLU A 85 -16.21 18.17 -13.95
N GLU A 86 -17.36 18.38 -14.61
CA GLU A 86 -18.65 18.47 -13.93
C GLU A 86 -18.99 17.17 -13.19
N ARG A 87 -18.87 16.02 -13.87
CA ARG A 87 -19.16 14.72 -13.27
C ARG A 87 -18.15 14.37 -12.17
N LEU A 88 -16.89 14.66 -12.43
CA LEU A 88 -15.82 14.45 -11.46
C LEU A 88 -16.04 15.30 -10.21
N SER A 89 -16.32 16.59 -10.36
CA SER A 89 -16.64 17.51 -9.27
C SER A 89 -17.82 17.00 -8.41
N ASN A 90 -18.87 16.51 -9.04
CA ASN A 90 -20.03 15.96 -8.35
C ASN A 90 -19.69 14.74 -7.48
N LEU A 91 -18.87 13.81 -8.01
CA LEU A 91 -18.43 12.62 -7.27
C LEU A 91 -17.43 12.97 -6.16
N LEU A 92 -16.48 13.87 -6.45
CA LEU A 92 -15.48 14.33 -5.47
C LEU A 92 -16.13 15.06 -4.30
N THR A 93 -17.05 16.02 -4.57
CA THR A 93 -17.77 16.73 -3.51
C THR A 93 -18.48 15.74 -2.57
N TRP A 94 -19.09 14.70 -3.13
CA TRP A 94 -19.75 13.68 -2.32
C TRP A 94 -18.76 12.89 -1.44
N LEU A 95 -17.58 12.51 -1.96
CA LEU A 95 -16.54 11.85 -1.16
C LEU A 95 -15.94 12.78 -0.12
N GLU A 96 -15.69 14.04 -0.48
CA GLU A 96 -15.18 15.07 0.44
C GLU A 96 -16.15 15.33 1.60
N ASP A 97 -17.47 15.35 1.33
CA ASP A 97 -18.48 15.50 2.37
C ASP A 97 -18.42 14.33 3.36
N ILE A 98 -18.25 13.10 2.86
CA ILE A 98 -18.09 11.92 3.73
C ILE A 98 -16.84 12.04 4.58
N ALA A 99 -15.71 12.42 3.99
CA ALA A 99 -14.43 12.57 4.68
C ALA A 99 -14.49 13.68 5.75
N ARG A 100 -15.10 14.82 5.40
CA ARG A 100 -15.28 15.97 6.29
C ARG A 100 -16.18 15.64 7.49
N LEU A 101 -17.32 14.98 7.25
CA LEU A 101 -18.21 14.54 8.32
C LEU A 101 -17.53 13.59 9.29
N GLN A 102 -16.60 12.78 8.82
CA GLN A 102 -15.83 11.84 9.62
C GLN A 102 -14.53 12.43 10.19
N LYS A 103 -14.16 13.67 9.81
CA LYS A 103 -12.88 14.33 10.14
C LYS A 103 -11.68 13.46 9.74
N ARG A 104 -11.73 12.88 8.54
CA ARG A 104 -10.74 11.93 8.01
C ARG A 104 -10.11 12.47 6.73
N TYR A 105 -8.89 12.03 6.45
CA TYR A 105 -8.28 12.24 5.14
C TYR A 105 -9.12 11.57 4.05
N LEU A 106 -9.25 12.22 2.89
CA LEU A 106 -9.74 11.57 1.68
C LEU A 106 -8.55 11.07 0.87
N MET A 107 -8.55 9.78 0.58
CA MET A 107 -7.60 9.15 -0.35
C MET A 107 -8.38 8.60 -1.53
N ILE A 108 -7.86 8.83 -2.73
CA ILE A 108 -8.47 8.37 -3.98
C ILE A 108 -7.40 7.59 -4.75
N ASP A 109 -7.74 6.39 -5.17
CA ASP A 109 -6.94 5.60 -6.10
C ASP A 109 -6.88 6.27 -7.48
N ARG A 110 -5.99 5.78 -8.36
CA ARG A 110 -6.02 6.10 -9.78
C ARG A 110 -7.45 5.95 -10.33
N MET A 111 -7.93 7.00 -10.99
CA MET A 111 -9.29 6.98 -11.54
C MET A 111 -9.36 6.15 -12.83
N PHE A 112 -10.37 5.31 -12.93
CA PHE A 112 -10.57 4.53 -14.14
C PHE A 112 -11.18 5.38 -15.26
N ASN A 113 -10.58 5.34 -16.46
CA ASN A 113 -10.98 6.08 -17.65
C ASN A 113 -10.99 7.62 -17.50
N ALA A 114 -10.10 8.20 -16.68
CA ALA A 114 -10.04 9.63 -16.43
C ALA A 114 -8.62 10.17 -16.19
N GLU A 115 -7.60 9.58 -16.81
CA GLU A 115 -6.20 9.90 -16.55
C GLU A 115 -5.85 11.39 -16.78
N GLU A 116 -6.39 12.02 -17.80
CA GLU A 116 -6.17 13.45 -18.08
C GLU A 116 -6.75 14.32 -16.96
N LEU A 117 -8.01 14.04 -16.56
CA LEU A 117 -8.65 14.74 -15.46
C LEU A 117 -7.97 14.47 -14.12
N GLU A 118 -7.52 13.24 -13.90
CA GLU A 118 -6.77 12.86 -12.71
C GLU A 118 -5.54 13.75 -12.53
N ASN A 119 -4.76 13.94 -13.58
CA ASN A 119 -3.50 14.68 -13.54
C ASN A 119 -3.69 16.22 -13.53
N SER A 120 -4.78 16.75 -14.05
CA SER A 120 -5.06 18.18 -14.10
C SER A 120 -5.98 18.66 -12.98
N TYR A 121 -7.12 18.01 -12.80
CA TYR A 121 -8.18 18.48 -11.92
C TYR A 121 -7.89 18.21 -10.44
N LEU A 122 -7.38 17.01 -10.07
CA LEU A 122 -7.14 16.70 -8.67
C LEU A 122 -6.12 17.63 -8.01
N PRO A 123 -4.92 17.88 -8.59
CA PRO A 123 -3.97 18.83 -8.01
C PRO A 123 -4.53 20.25 -7.91
N SER A 124 -5.26 20.71 -8.93
CA SER A 124 -5.89 22.06 -8.95
C SER A 124 -6.97 22.20 -7.86
N ASN A 125 -7.50 21.10 -7.35
CA ASN A 125 -8.50 21.05 -6.28
C ASN A 125 -7.90 20.65 -4.91
N GLY A 126 -6.59 20.82 -4.74
CA GLY A 126 -5.90 20.66 -3.45
C GLY A 126 -5.57 19.22 -3.07
N PHE A 127 -5.64 18.29 -4.01
CA PHE A 127 -5.14 16.93 -3.80
C PHE A 127 -3.63 16.86 -4.04
N THR A 128 -2.95 16.13 -3.19
CA THR A 128 -1.53 15.81 -3.36
C THR A 128 -1.40 14.42 -3.96
N LYS A 129 -0.65 14.31 -5.06
CA LYS A 129 -0.32 13.04 -5.70
C LYS A 129 0.75 12.32 -4.89
N PHE A 130 0.56 11.03 -4.72
CA PHE A 130 1.52 10.14 -4.09
C PHE A 130 1.72 8.91 -4.99
N LYS A 131 2.96 8.64 -5.35
CA LYS A 131 3.32 7.52 -6.23
C LYS A 131 4.26 6.57 -5.49
N ARG A 132 4.06 5.28 -5.69
CA ARG A 132 4.96 4.22 -5.23
C ARG A 132 5.29 3.31 -6.40
N ASP A 133 6.54 2.95 -6.53
CA ASP A 133 6.99 1.99 -7.54
C ASP A 133 7.24 0.63 -6.88
N ARG A 134 6.85 -0.43 -7.57
CA ARG A 134 7.19 -1.79 -7.18
C ARG A 134 8.58 -2.12 -7.71
N LEU A 135 9.47 -2.50 -6.80
CA LEU A 135 10.78 -3.02 -7.13
C LEU A 135 10.83 -4.52 -6.87
N SER A 136 11.63 -5.22 -7.66
CA SER A 136 11.87 -6.67 -7.53
C SER A 136 13.34 -6.98 -7.62
N LEU A 137 13.79 -7.94 -6.83
CA LEU A 137 15.12 -8.54 -6.89
C LEU A 137 14.97 -10.05 -7.15
N ASP A 138 15.61 -10.53 -8.21
CA ASP A 138 15.80 -11.96 -8.45
C ASP A 138 16.82 -12.51 -7.45
N LEU A 139 16.43 -13.53 -6.69
CA LEU A 139 17.30 -14.18 -5.71
C LEU A 139 18.04 -15.38 -6.29
N GLY A 140 17.80 -15.76 -7.55
CA GLY A 140 18.50 -16.87 -8.23
C GLY A 140 20.02 -16.73 -8.14
N ASP A 141 20.52 -15.58 -8.57
CA ASP A 141 21.96 -15.26 -8.57
C ASP A 141 22.44 -14.52 -7.31
N TYR A 142 21.53 -14.23 -6.36
CA TYR A 142 21.90 -13.55 -5.12
C TYR A 142 22.85 -14.41 -4.29
N LYS A 143 24.01 -13.81 -3.94
CA LYS A 143 25.01 -14.45 -3.06
C LYS A 143 24.77 -14.06 -1.63
N ILE A 144 24.79 -15.06 -0.74
CA ILE A 144 24.69 -14.81 0.70
C ILE A 144 25.93 -14.05 1.17
N HIS A 145 25.73 -12.92 1.81
CA HIS A 145 26.80 -12.08 2.35
C HIS A 145 27.03 -12.34 3.84
N GLU A 146 28.27 -12.18 4.27
CA GLU A 146 28.59 -12.15 5.70
C GLU A 146 28.07 -10.85 6.30
N ILE A 147 27.26 -10.98 7.35
CA ILE A 147 26.66 -9.82 8.02
C ILE A 147 27.68 -9.22 8.99
N LYS A 148 28.17 -8.05 8.66
CA LYS A 148 29.10 -7.31 9.52
C LYS A 148 28.35 -6.60 10.66
N THR A 149 28.95 -6.60 11.84
CA THR A 149 28.52 -5.74 12.94
C THR A 149 28.84 -4.28 12.59
N VAL A 150 27.89 -3.39 12.75
CA VAL A 150 28.01 -1.97 12.37
C VAL A 150 28.15 -1.07 13.59
N GLY A 151 27.64 -1.50 14.76
CA GLY A 151 27.67 -0.78 16.03
C GLY A 151 27.62 -1.77 17.20
N GLN A 152 26.91 -1.39 18.26
CA GLN A 152 26.66 -2.26 19.43
C GLN A 152 25.27 -2.92 19.37
N GLU A 153 24.72 -3.03 18.17
CA GLU A 153 23.38 -3.57 17.95
C GLU A 153 23.34 -5.09 18.06
N GLN A 154 22.25 -5.58 18.62
CA GLN A 154 21.87 -6.99 18.60
C GLN A 154 20.75 -7.22 17.60
N ALA A 155 20.90 -8.24 16.77
CA ALA A 155 19.85 -8.67 15.87
C ALA A 155 18.99 -9.75 16.53
N VAL A 156 17.67 -9.54 16.55
CA VAL A 156 16.70 -10.51 17.05
C VAL A 156 15.60 -10.74 16.02
N SER A 157 14.96 -11.89 16.08
CA SER A 157 13.77 -12.15 15.24
C SER A 157 12.64 -11.19 15.64
N VAL A 158 11.88 -10.75 14.65
CA VAL A 158 10.69 -9.89 14.85
C VAL A 158 9.71 -10.46 15.87
N THR A 159 9.63 -11.78 15.99
CA THR A 159 8.74 -12.48 16.96
C THR A 159 9.18 -12.33 18.42
N LYS A 160 10.35 -11.79 18.69
CA LYS A 160 10.87 -11.56 20.06
C LYS A 160 10.51 -10.19 20.62
N VAL A 161 9.88 -9.34 19.82
CA VAL A 161 9.53 -7.97 20.21
C VAL A 161 8.00 -7.84 20.27
N ARG A 162 7.51 -7.15 21.31
CA ARG A 162 6.08 -6.91 21.46
C ARG A 162 5.57 -5.97 20.36
N PRO A 163 4.38 -6.23 19.79
CA PRO A 163 3.78 -5.38 18.75
C PRO A 163 3.68 -3.90 19.14
N GLU A 164 3.47 -3.60 20.44
CA GLU A 164 3.40 -2.23 20.94
C GLU A 164 4.73 -1.49 20.79
N ALA A 165 5.85 -2.13 21.16
CA ALA A 165 7.18 -1.54 21.03
C ALA A 165 7.57 -1.36 19.55
N TYR A 166 7.22 -2.34 18.69
CA TYR A 166 7.41 -2.24 17.25
C TYR A 166 6.63 -1.06 16.68
N SER A 167 5.32 -0.97 16.99
CA SER A 167 4.43 0.08 16.49
C SER A 167 4.91 1.48 16.86
N GLU A 168 5.41 1.67 18.08
CA GLU A 168 5.94 2.96 18.51
C GLU A 168 7.24 3.31 17.77
N ALA A 169 8.16 2.35 17.64
CA ALA A 169 9.41 2.57 16.89
C ALA A 169 9.13 2.88 15.40
N GLN A 170 8.21 2.17 14.79
CA GLN A 170 7.76 2.41 13.41
C GLN A 170 7.18 3.82 13.26
N PHE A 171 6.29 4.23 14.17
CA PHE A 171 5.69 5.57 14.17
C PHE A 171 6.75 6.65 14.21
N GLN A 172 7.71 6.56 15.15
CA GLN A 172 8.79 7.53 15.28
C GLN A 172 9.69 7.55 14.02
N ALA A 173 9.93 6.39 13.42
CA ALA A 173 10.73 6.30 12.21
C ALA A 173 10.06 6.96 11.00
N TYR A 174 8.75 6.76 10.80
CA TYR A 174 8.04 7.33 9.66
C TYR A 174 7.61 8.78 9.84
N THR A 175 7.51 9.30 11.08
CA THR A 175 7.12 10.69 11.35
C THR A 175 8.05 11.68 10.66
N GLY A 176 7.48 12.56 9.82
CA GLY A 176 8.20 13.56 9.03
C GLY A 176 8.91 13.00 7.79
N THR A 177 8.62 11.76 7.40
CA THR A 177 9.05 11.20 6.11
C THR A 177 7.93 11.28 5.07
N ILE A 178 8.29 11.02 3.80
CA ILE A 178 7.31 10.98 2.70
C ILE A 178 6.26 9.88 2.92
N ASP A 179 6.65 8.78 3.56
CA ASP A 179 5.76 7.63 3.80
C ASP A 179 4.80 7.84 4.99
N GLN A 180 4.94 8.94 5.73
CA GLN A 180 4.08 9.21 6.89
C GLN A 180 2.60 9.13 6.54
N ILE A 181 2.21 9.62 5.36
CA ILE A 181 0.80 9.62 4.94
C ILE A 181 0.22 8.21 4.80
N LEU A 182 1.03 7.22 4.50
CA LEU A 182 0.58 5.85 4.29
C LEU A 182 0.63 5.00 5.57
N PHE A 183 1.64 5.19 6.42
CA PHE A 183 1.96 4.25 7.49
C PHE A 183 1.84 4.82 8.90
N ASN A 184 1.43 6.09 9.03
CA ASN A 184 1.53 6.77 10.30
C ASN A 184 0.20 7.43 10.70
N SER A 185 -0.76 6.62 11.16
CA SER A 185 -1.96 7.14 11.80
C SER A 185 -1.61 7.89 13.11
N SER A 186 -2.30 8.97 13.39
CA SER A 186 -2.23 9.67 14.68
C SER A 186 -2.82 8.84 15.82
N ASP A 187 -3.72 7.90 15.52
CA ASP A 187 -4.33 7.01 16.50
C ASP A 187 -3.41 5.81 16.80
N SER A 188 -2.95 5.72 18.06
CA SER A 188 -2.07 4.63 18.52
C SER A 188 -2.72 3.25 18.43
N LYS A 189 -4.05 3.15 18.61
CA LYS A 189 -4.76 1.86 18.51
C LYS A 189 -4.79 1.37 17.06
N GLU A 190 -4.96 2.28 16.12
CA GLU A 190 -4.94 1.93 14.69
C GLU A 190 -3.54 1.51 14.23
N ARG A 191 -2.50 2.23 14.66
CA ARG A 191 -1.10 1.84 14.39
C ARG A 191 -0.80 0.44 14.92
N LEU A 192 -1.16 0.18 16.17
CA LEU A 192 -0.99 -1.14 16.77
C LEU A 192 -1.82 -2.19 16.05
N GLY A 193 -3.04 -1.86 15.64
CA GLY A 193 -3.90 -2.73 14.83
C GLY A 193 -3.27 -3.10 13.50
N PHE A 194 -2.63 -2.14 12.81
CA PHE A 194 -1.88 -2.41 11.58
C PHE A 194 -0.73 -3.39 11.83
N VAL A 195 0.11 -3.12 12.83
CA VAL A 195 1.24 -3.99 13.16
C VAL A 195 0.79 -5.41 13.53
N ARG A 196 -0.28 -5.55 14.33
CA ARG A 196 -0.83 -6.87 14.65
C ARG A 196 -1.31 -7.60 13.42
N ARG A 197 -2.10 -6.96 12.53
CA ARG A 197 -2.53 -7.57 11.28
C ARG A 197 -1.37 -8.00 10.38
N MET A 198 -0.30 -7.19 10.32
CA MET A 198 0.92 -7.53 9.60
C MET A 198 1.57 -8.78 10.21
N MET A 199 1.73 -8.84 11.52
CA MET A 199 2.32 -9.97 12.23
C MET A 199 1.44 -11.23 12.15
N ASP A 200 0.11 -11.07 12.09
CA ASP A 200 -0.88 -12.14 11.96
C ASP A 200 -1.03 -12.65 10.51
N GLY A 201 -0.24 -12.12 9.58
CA GLY A 201 -0.14 -12.63 8.21
C GLY A 201 -1.16 -12.06 7.22
N LYS A 202 -1.74 -10.88 7.47
CA LYS A 202 -2.65 -10.23 6.51
C LYS A 202 -1.99 -9.99 5.14
N TYR A 203 -0.68 -9.73 5.13
CA TYR A 203 0.11 -9.47 3.92
C TYR A 203 0.97 -10.69 3.50
N GLY A 204 0.57 -11.88 3.90
CA GLY A 204 1.34 -13.11 3.79
C GLY A 204 1.95 -13.53 5.14
N SER A 205 2.31 -14.81 5.27
CA SER A 205 2.89 -15.32 6.51
C SER A 205 4.25 -14.69 6.77
N VAL A 206 4.48 -14.19 7.97
CA VAL A 206 5.78 -13.59 8.34
C VAL A 206 6.88 -14.64 8.33
N LEU A 207 7.94 -14.35 7.57
CA LEU A 207 9.12 -15.20 7.41
C LEU A 207 10.12 -14.88 8.53
N LYS A 208 10.07 -15.63 9.63
CA LYS A 208 10.82 -15.36 10.87
C LYS A 208 12.33 -15.28 10.66
N ASP A 209 12.87 -16.10 9.75
CA ASP A 209 14.31 -16.18 9.44
C ASP A 209 14.77 -15.09 8.45
N ALA A 210 13.82 -14.33 7.90
CA ALA A 210 14.05 -13.19 7.03
C ALA A 210 13.52 -11.87 7.60
N SER A 211 13.01 -11.87 8.86
CA SER A 211 12.42 -10.70 9.52
C SER A 211 13.17 -10.39 10.80
N HIS A 212 13.78 -9.23 10.86
CA HIS A 212 14.76 -8.89 11.88
C HIS A 212 14.46 -7.55 12.56
N ILE A 213 14.87 -7.44 13.82
CA ILE A 213 14.90 -6.18 14.56
C ILE A 213 16.32 -5.98 15.07
N LEU A 214 16.87 -4.80 14.85
CA LEU A 214 18.11 -4.34 15.47
C LEU A 214 17.78 -3.58 16.75
N ILE A 215 18.39 -4.00 17.84
CA ILE A 215 18.30 -3.34 19.16
C ILE A 215 19.66 -2.78 19.50
N GLU A 216 19.74 -1.49 19.84
CA GLU A 216 20.94 -0.84 20.36
C GLU A 216 20.59 -0.23 21.71
N GLY A 217 21.29 -0.68 22.77
CA GLY A 217 20.88 -0.43 24.13
C GLY A 217 19.50 -1.02 24.43
N ASN A 218 18.55 -0.19 24.86
CA ASN A 218 17.18 -0.59 25.16
C ASN A 218 16.18 -0.13 24.09
N LYS A 219 16.66 0.29 22.90
CA LYS A 219 15.82 0.85 21.84
C LYS A 219 15.85 0.00 20.59
N ILE A 220 14.72 -0.02 19.88
CA ILE A 220 14.65 -0.56 18.53
C ILE A 220 15.34 0.44 17.60
N ALA A 221 16.52 0.06 17.08
CA ALA A 221 17.27 0.88 16.14
C ALA A 221 16.71 0.79 14.71
N GLY A 222 16.11 -0.34 14.38
CA GLY A 222 15.43 -0.54 13.09
C GLY A 222 14.83 -1.93 12.99
N ALA A 223 14.04 -2.14 11.98
CA ALA A 223 13.40 -3.44 11.70
C ALA A 223 13.24 -3.68 10.22
N SER A 224 13.13 -4.95 9.83
CA SER A 224 12.69 -5.43 8.52
C SER A 224 11.74 -6.59 8.68
N VAL A 225 10.64 -6.60 7.91
CA VAL A 225 9.63 -7.66 7.93
C VAL A 225 9.41 -8.18 6.52
N CYS A 226 9.67 -9.45 6.31
CA CYS A 226 9.41 -10.17 5.08
C CYS A 226 8.25 -11.15 5.26
N THR A 227 7.41 -11.26 4.23
CA THR A 227 6.30 -12.21 4.20
C THR A 227 6.38 -13.06 2.93
N ASP A 228 5.71 -14.23 2.96
CA ASP A 228 5.46 -14.97 1.74
C ASP A 228 4.44 -14.20 0.90
N TYR A 229 4.80 -13.90 -0.33
CA TYR A 229 3.92 -13.19 -1.26
C TYR A 229 3.47 -14.13 -2.37
N ARG A 230 2.20 -14.54 -2.31
CA ARG A 230 1.67 -15.47 -3.30
C ARG A 230 1.28 -14.72 -4.57
N LYS A 231 2.10 -14.83 -5.59
CA LYS A 231 1.74 -14.46 -6.97
C LYS A 231 0.79 -15.48 -7.59
N LEU A 232 0.06 -15.06 -8.64
CA LEU A 232 -0.57 -16.00 -9.56
C LEU A 232 0.53 -16.78 -10.29
N GLY A 233 0.64 -18.07 -9.97
CA GLY A 233 1.72 -18.94 -10.41
C GLY A 233 2.40 -19.65 -9.22
N ASN A 234 3.24 -20.66 -9.51
CA ASN A 234 3.87 -21.49 -8.48
C ASN A 234 5.25 -20.98 -8.01
N THR A 235 5.59 -19.72 -8.24
CA THR A 235 6.88 -19.18 -7.82
C THR A 235 6.86 -18.82 -6.33
N LYS A 236 7.94 -19.16 -5.63
CA LYS A 236 8.18 -18.68 -4.26
C LYS A 236 8.60 -17.22 -4.28
N SER A 237 7.63 -16.36 -4.14
CA SER A 237 7.85 -14.92 -4.09
C SER A 237 7.71 -14.39 -2.67
N SER A 238 8.47 -13.39 -2.31
CA SER A 238 8.43 -12.72 -1.01
C SER A 238 8.16 -11.23 -1.15
N LEU A 239 7.64 -10.63 -0.10
CA LEU A 239 7.43 -9.19 0.02
C LEU A 239 8.15 -8.66 1.24
N LEU A 240 9.05 -7.70 1.05
CA LEU A 240 9.57 -6.86 2.13
C LEU A 240 8.48 -5.82 2.46
N VAL A 241 7.65 -6.16 3.43
CA VAL A 241 6.43 -5.41 3.78
C VAL A 241 6.75 -4.14 4.56
N ASP A 242 7.82 -4.19 5.36
CA ASP A 242 8.25 -3.07 6.18
C ASP A 242 9.76 -3.08 6.39
N ILE A 243 10.38 -1.89 6.28
CA ILE A 243 11.77 -1.68 6.67
C ILE A 243 11.96 -0.24 7.13
N PHE A 244 12.46 -0.06 8.33
CA PHE A 244 12.75 1.27 8.87
C PHE A 244 14.00 1.29 9.75
N VAL A 245 14.55 2.50 9.91
CA VAL A 245 15.59 2.82 10.88
C VAL A 245 15.15 4.06 11.66
N ALA A 246 15.15 3.96 12.98
CA ALA A 246 14.80 5.06 13.87
C ALA A 246 15.75 6.26 13.67
N LYS A 247 15.21 7.48 13.80
CA LYS A 247 15.90 8.73 13.39
C LYS A 247 17.30 8.87 13.99
N GLU A 248 17.45 8.58 15.29
CA GLU A 248 18.72 8.68 16.01
C GLU A 248 19.77 7.66 15.57
N PHE A 249 19.37 6.61 14.84
CA PHE A 249 20.26 5.55 14.35
C PHE A 249 20.53 5.62 12.84
N ARG A 250 20.00 6.63 12.16
CA ARG A 250 20.26 6.83 10.73
C ARG A 250 21.72 7.20 10.46
N GLY A 251 22.19 6.92 9.26
CA GLY A 251 23.60 7.17 8.88
C GLY A 251 24.58 6.12 9.37
N LYS A 252 24.17 5.17 10.21
CA LYS A 252 25.03 4.11 10.76
C LYS A 252 25.06 2.81 9.90
N GLY A 253 24.43 2.78 8.72
CA GLY A 253 24.41 1.58 7.87
C GLY A 253 23.36 0.53 8.23
N TYR A 254 22.49 0.77 9.22
CA TYR A 254 21.52 -0.22 9.70
C TYR A 254 20.47 -0.64 8.66
N ALA A 255 20.08 0.26 7.77
CA ALA A 255 19.15 -0.08 6.69
C ALA A 255 19.75 -1.14 5.73
N GLY A 256 21.02 -0.96 5.33
CA GLY A 256 21.75 -1.95 4.50
C GLY A 256 21.88 -3.28 5.22
N LYS A 257 22.29 -3.27 6.48
CA LYS A 257 22.40 -4.49 7.30
C LYS A 257 21.07 -5.24 7.40
N LEU A 258 19.97 -4.55 7.70
CA LEU A 258 18.63 -5.16 7.77
C LEU A 258 18.22 -5.77 6.43
N LEU A 259 18.47 -5.05 5.33
CA LEU A 259 18.16 -5.55 3.99
C LEU A 259 18.97 -6.80 3.66
N GLU A 260 20.30 -6.78 3.85
CA GLU A 260 21.17 -7.93 3.64
C GLU A 260 20.76 -9.14 4.50
N MET A 261 20.42 -8.93 5.78
CA MET A 261 19.95 -9.99 6.67
C MET A 261 18.66 -10.62 6.11
N SER A 262 17.72 -9.78 5.65
CA SER A 262 16.47 -10.25 5.07
C SER A 262 16.69 -11.03 3.78
N LEU A 263 17.50 -10.52 2.86
CA LEU A 263 17.81 -11.19 1.60
C LEU A 263 18.54 -12.53 1.82
N ASN A 264 19.51 -12.57 2.75
CA ASN A 264 20.16 -13.82 3.16
C ASN A 264 19.17 -14.86 3.70
N GLY A 265 18.23 -14.41 4.54
CA GLY A 265 17.16 -15.25 5.08
C GLY A 265 16.26 -15.81 3.99
N LEU A 266 15.79 -14.95 3.08
CA LEU A 266 14.95 -15.34 1.94
C LEU A 266 15.65 -16.35 1.02
N LYS A 267 16.94 -16.12 0.71
CA LYS A 267 17.73 -17.05 -0.11
C LYS A 267 17.87 -18.42 0.55
N ARG A 268 18.15 -18.48 1.86
CA ARG A 268 18.21 -19.75 2.61
C ARG A 268 16.88 -20.48 2.66
N LEU A 269 15.76 -19.74 2.71
CA LEU A 269 14.41 -20.31 2.66
C LEU A 269 13.99 -20.76 1.25
N GLY A 270 14.83 -20.50 0.22
CA GLY A 270 14.58 -20.91 -1.16
C GLY A 270 13.52 -20.06 -1.85
N PHE A 271 13.39 -18.79 -1.49
CA PHE A 271 12.60 -17.84 -2.25
C PHE A 271 13.31 -17.47 -3.55
N GLU A 272 12.54 -17.27 -4.62
CA GLU A 272 13.04 -16.97 -5.96
C GLU A 272 13.17 -15.47 -6.18
N ASP A 273 12.34 -14.65 -5.54
CA ASP A 273 12.41 -13.21 -5.60
C ASP A 273 12.04 -12.53 -4.28
N CYS A 274 12.43 -11.26 -4.19
CA CYS A 274 11.99 -10.34 -3.15
C CYS A 274 11.41 -9.10 -3.81
N GLN A 275 10.20 -8.72 -3.42
CA GLN A 275 9.52 -7.51 -3.88
C GLN A 275 9.38 -6.50 -2.76
N LEU A 276 9.28 -5.24 -3.12
CA LEU A 276 8.95 -4.15 -2.21
C LEU A 276 8.25 -3.01 -2.96
N TRP A 277 7.62 -2.14 -2.19
CA TRP A 277 7.08 -0.88 -2.69
C TRP A 277 7.86 0.29 -2.10
N VAL A 278 8.31 1.22 -2.96
CA VAL A 278 9.05 2.40 -2.53
C VAL A 278 8.37 3.66 -3.06
N SER A 279 8.17 4.62 -2.18
CA SER A 279 7.57 5.91 -2.53
C SER A 279 8.53 6.76 -3.35
N GLU A 280 7.99 7.48 -4.34
CA GLU A 280 8.74 8.46 -5.11
C GLU A 280 9.38 9.50 -4.16
N GLY A 281 10.66 9.75 -4.33
CA GLY A 281 11.42 10.65 -3.43
C GLY A 281 11.90 10.01 -2.12
N ASN A 282 11.59 8.73 -1.83
CA ASN A 282 12.16 8.05 -0.67
C ASN A 282 13.65 7.75 -0.90
N PRO A 283 14.58 8.23 -0.05
CA PRO A 283 16.02 8.02 -0.21
C PRO A 283 16.44 6.55 -0.13
N ALA A 284 15.62 5.67 0.46
CA ALA A 284 15.88 4.23 0.53
C ALA A 284 15.92 3.57 -0.86
N ARG A 285 15.33 4.18 -1.89
CA ARG A 285 15.39 3.69 -3.28
C ARG A 285 16.83 3.43 -3.72
N LYS A 286 17.76 4.34 -3.43
CA LYS A 286 19.19 4.19 -3.80
C LYS A 286 19.82 2.96 -3.14
N LEU A 287 19.42 2.64 -1.92
CA LEU A 287 19.88 1.43 -1.25
C LEU A 287 19.35 0.17 -1.95
N TYR A 288 18.06 0.13 -2.29
CA TYR A 288 17.47 -1.01 -2.99
C TYR A 288 18.10 -1.23 -4.37
N GLU A 289 18.28 -0.16 -5.14
CA GLU A 289 18.92 -0.23 -6.47
C GLU A 289 20.39 -0.70 -6.38
N LYS A 290 21.13 -0.28 -5.36
CA LYS A 290 22.49 -0.75 -5.07
C LYS A 290 22.53 -2.25 -4.77
N GLU A 291 21.54 -2.75 -4.04
CA GLU A 291 21.40 -4.19 -3.74
C GLU A 291 20.85 -5.02 -4.92
N GLY A 292 20.59 -4.38 -6.05
CA GLY A 292 20.19 -5.06 -7.28
C GLY A 292 18.70 -5.06 -7.58
N PHE A 293 17.85 -4.43 -6.74
CA PHE A 293 16.46 -4.27 -7.07
C PHE A 293 16.24 -3.45 -8.34
N ARG A 294 15.26 -3.81 -9.14
CA ARG A 294 14.87 -3.12 -10.37
C ARG A 294 13.36 -2.88 -10.40
N GLU A 295 12.94 -1.85 -11.11
CA GLU A 295 11.51 -1.59 -11.31
C GLU A 295 10.84 -2.76 -12.03
N SER A 296 9.69 -3.17 -11.50
CA SER A 296 8.88 -4.23 -12.11
C SER A 296 7.88 -3.69 -13.15
N GLY A 297 7.92 -2.39 -13.46
CA GLY A 297 6.98 -1.72 -14.37
C GLY A 297 5.60 -1.44 -13.77
N THR A 298 5.43 -1.68 -12.48
CA THR A 298 4.14 -1.48 -11.78
C THR A 298 4.27 -0.35 -10.78
N SER A 299 3.30 0.59 -10.79
CA SER A 299 3.24 1.70 -9.83
C SER A 299 1.83 1.84 -9.27
N GLU A 300 1.75 2.15 -7.99
CA GLU A 300 0.53 2.60 -7.33
C GLU A 300 0.50 4.13 -7.29
N ILE A 301 -0.64 4.71 -7.62
CA ILE A 301 -0.86 6.17 -7.55
C ILE A 301 -2.07 6.43 -6.69
N PHE A 302 -1.90 7.31 -5.73
CA PHE A 302 -2.95 7.79 -4.86
C PHE A 302 -2.97 9.31 -4.86
N TYR A 303 -4.14 9.87 -4.62
CA TYR A 303 -4.32 11.28 -4.37
C TYR A 303 -4.93 11.45 -2.99
N TYR A 304 -4.37 12.33 -2.19
CA TYR A 304 -4.91 12.57 -0.85
C TYR A 304 -5.17 14.06 -0.60
N LYS A 305 -6.20 14.31 0.19
CA LYS A 305 -6.59 15.63 0.65
C LYS A 305 -6.89 15.59 2.14
N LYS A 306 -6.38 16.58 2.86
CA LYS A 306 -6.72 16.77 4.28
C LYS A 306 -8.15 17.28 4.39
N PRO A 307 -8.88 16.93 5.49
CA PRO A 307 -10.21 17.44 5.73
C PRO A 307 -10.24 18.94 5.93
#